data_1926fd8c0fce1bab55414da95d26e920
#
_entry.id   1926fd8c0fce1bab55414da95d26e920
#
_cell.length_a   1.000
_cell.length_b   1.000
_cell.length_c   1.000
_cell.angle_alpha   90.00
_cell.angle_beta   90.00
_cell.angle_gamma   90.00
#
_symmetry.space_group_name_H-M   'P 1'
#
loop_
_entity.id
_entity.type
_entity.pdbx_description
1 polymer ?
#
loop_
_entity_poly.entity_id
_entity_poly.type
_entity_poly.pdbx_seq_one_letter_code
_entity_poly.pdbx_strand_id
1 'polypeptide(L)'
;MLGRKLLERLRRDGVLGSARIGHVSLVDIVEPERPSGASFGIETLAADLADPAVARDLVSSRPDVIYHLAAVVSGEAEADFEKGYRVNVDGSRLLFDAVRASGLDYHPRVVFSSSIAVFGPPFPDVIDDDHGTTPQTSYGTQKAITELLLSDYSRRGFLDGVAIRLPTICVRPGKPNLAASGFFSGIIREPLNGEDALLPVPETVRHWFASPRAAVEFLVHAATLESDALERCRCLTMPGVSETVGGQIAALRRIAGEEVARRIRREPDETLARMVASWPRRFDPQRALELGFRAEADFEQIIRVYIEDELGGSIGSGGS
;
A
#
# COMPACT_ATOMS: atom_id res chain seq x y z
N MET A 1 7.12 -2.57 -5.23
CA MET A 1 7.63 -1.37 -4.52
C MET A 1 7.59 -1.56 -2.99
N LEU A 2 6.42 -1.64 -2.34
CA LEU A 2 6.34 -1.73 -0.87
C LEU A 2 7.08 -2.94 -0.30
N GLY A 3 6.95 -4.13 -0.91
CA GLY A 3 7.67 -5.32 -0.45
C GLY A 3 9.20 -5.13 -0.41
N ARG A 4 9.79 -4.48 -1.42
CA ARG A 4 11.23 -4.18 -1.44
C ARG A 4 11.62 -3.20 -0.33
N LYS A 5 10.85 -2.10 -0.14
CA LYS A 5 11.11 -1.15 0.95
C LYS A 5 10.92 -1.77 2.34
N LEU A 6 9.92 -2.64 2.49
CA LEU A 6 9.75 -3.43 3.72
C LEU A 6 10.97 -4.33 3.98
N LEU A 7 11.45 -5.04 2.96
CA LEU A 7 12.65 -5.87 3.08
C LEU A 7 13.88 -5.04 3.48
N GLU A 8 14.09 -3.88 2.87
CA GLU A 8 15.18 -2.97 3.23
C GLU A 8 15.09 -2.53 4.69
N ARG A 9 13.88 -2.24 5.18
CA ARG A 9 13.63 -1.90 6.58
C ARG A 9 13.97 -3.08 7.50
N LEU A 10 13.45 -4.28 7.21
CA LEU A 10 13.73 -5.49 7.98
C LEU A 10 15.22 -5.85 7.97
N ARG A 11 15.89 -5.70 6.82
CA ARG A 11 17.33 -5.94 6.68
C ARG A 11 18.16 -4.98 7.52
N ARG A 12 17.80 -3.71 7.56
CA ARG A 12 18.49 -2.70 8.37
C ARG A 12 18.34 -2.97 9.86
N ASP A 13 17.14 -3.31 10.28
CA ASP A 13 16.81 -3.47 11.70
C ASP A 13 17.19 -4.85 12.24
N GLY A 14 17.16 -5.90 11.43
CA GLY A 14 17.44 -7.29 11.81
C GLY A 14 16.44 -7.90 12.80
N VAL A 15 15.39 -7.15 13.13
CA VAL A 15 14.33 -7.52 14.07
C VAL A 15 12.96 -7.11 13.53
N LEU A 16 11.91 -7.80 14.01
CA LEU A 16 10.52 -7.42 13.87
C LEU A 16 9.91 -7.32 15.27
N GLY A 17 9.58 -6.11 15.72
CA GLY A 17 9.28 -5.86 17.12
C GLY A 17 10.49 -6.20 18.00
N SER A 18 10.32 -7.10 18.97
CA SER A 18 11.40 -7.59 19.83
C SER A 18 12.06 -8.88 19.32
N ALA A 19 11.49 -9.52 18.28
CA ALA A 19 11.95 -10.81 17.78
C ALA A 19 13.06 -10.63 16.73
N ARG A 20 14.13 -11.42 16.81
CA ARG A 20 15.15 -11.50 15.75
C ARG A 20 14.58 -12.19 14.53
N ILE A 21 14.86 -11.65 13.35
CA ILE A 21 14.50 -12.27 12.09
C ILE A 21 15.50 -13.39 11.80
N GLY A 22 15.03 -14.62 11.64
CA GLY A 22 15.86 -15.76 11.27
C GLY A 22 15.92 -15.97 9.76
N HIS A 23 14.78 -15.84 9.08
CA HIS A 23 14.64 -16.10 7.66
C HIS A 23 13.54 -15.24 7.04
N VAL A 24 13.70 -14.88 5.76
CA VAL A 24 12.67 -14.19 4.95
C VAL A 24 12.58 -14.85 3.58
N SER A 25 11.37 -15.29 3.21
CA SER A 25 11.08 -15.76 1.85
C SER A 25 10.39 -14.65 1.05
N LEU A 26 10.96 -14.29 -0.08
CA LEU A 26 10.43 -13.28 -1.01
C LEU A 26 9.79 -13.97 -2.20
N VAL A 27 8.53 -13.67 -2.45
CA VAL A 27 7.77 -14.29 -3.54
C VAL A 27 7.13 -13.22 -4.41
N ASP A 28 7.31 -13.32 -5.71
CA ASP A 28 6.64 -12.48 -6.71
C ASP A 28 6.51 -13.28 -8.01
N ILE A 29 5.68 -12.84 -8.95
CA ILE A 29 5.57 -13.46 -10.29
C ILE A 29 6.87 -13.33 -11.09
N VAL A 30 7.68 -12.33 -10.79
CA VAL A 30 9.05 -12.15 -11.27
C VAL A 30 10.00 -12.35 -10.11
N GLU A 31 11.07 -13.11 -10.33
CA GLU A 31 12.03 -13.40 -9.26
C GLU A 31 12.54 -12.12 -8.59
N PRO A 32 12.31 -11.95 -7.27
CA PRO A 32 12.77 -10.78 -6.54
C PRO A 32 14.30 -10.73 -6.46
N GLU A 33 14.87 -9.53 -6.55
CA GLU A 33 16.28 -9.33 -6.27
C GLU A 33 16.61 -9.68 -4.81
N ARG A 34 17.66 -10.48 -4.62
CA ARG A 34 18.17 -10.84 -3.30
C ARG A 34 19.17 -9.77 -2.84
N PRO A 35 18.85 -8.96 -1.81
CA PRO A 35 19.79 -7.97 -1.30
C PRO A 35 20.96 -8.64 -0.56
N SER A 36 22.13 -8.01 -0.62
CA SER A 36 23.30 -8.41 0.16
C SER A 36 23.27 -7.80 1.57
N GLY A 37 24.04 -8.37 2.51
CA GLY A 37 24.31 -7.79 3.82
C GLY A 37 23.15 -7.89 4.82
N ALA A 38 22.24 -8.85 4.67
CA ALA A 38 21.26 -9.17 5.71
C ALA A 38 21.90 -10.02 6.82
N SER A 39 21.44 -9.82 8.06
CA SER A 39 21.84 -10.63 9.23
C SER A 39 21.05 -11.93 9.37
N PHE A 40 20.15 -12.22 8.44
CA PHE A 40 19.27 -13.39 8.39
C PHE A 40 19.27 -14.02 6.99
N GLY A 41 18.75 -15.25 6.89
CA GLY A 41 18.59 -15.95 5.61
C GLY A 41 17.56 -15.27 4.71
N ILE A 42 17.84 -15.15 3.41
CA ILE A 42 16.87 -14.67 2.43
C ILE A 42 16.76 -15.71 1.30
N GLU A 43 15.55 -16.11 0.98
CA GLU A 43 15.19 -16.92 -0.16
C GLU A 43 14.33 -16.14 -1.14
N THR A 44 14.52 -16.33 -2.44
CA THR A 44 13.73 -15.69 -3.48
C THR A 44 13.06 -16.77 -4.34
N LEU A 45 11.82 -16.53 -4.72
CA LEU A 45 11.03 -17.46 -5.52
C LEU A 45 10.17 -16.68 -6.53
N ALA A 46 10.32 -17.01 -7.81
CA ALA A 46 9.38 -16.61 -8.85
C ALA A 46 8.20 -17.59 -8.87
N ALA A 47 7.02 -17.17 -8.44
CA ALA A 47 5.85 -18.03 -8.38
C ALA A 47 4.53 -17.27 -8.45
N ASP A 48 3.50 -17.92 -8.99
CA ASP A 48 2.14 -17.40 -9.04
C ASP A 48 1.35 -17.88 -7.80
N LEU A 49 0.97 -16.94 -6.94
CA LEU A 49 0.18 -17.24 -5.73
C LEU A 49 -1.23 -17.79 -6.03
N ALA A 50 -1.70 -17.66 -7.28
CA ALA A 50 -2.93 -18.28 -7.72
C ALA A 50 -2.77 -19.79 -8.08
N ASP A 51 -1.57 -20.35 -7.92
CA ASP A 51 -1.33 -21.80 -7.98
C ASP A 51 -1.48 -22.41 -6.57
N PRO A 52 -2.41 -23.36 -6.37
CA PRO A 52 -2.61 -24.02 -5.08
C PRO A 52 -1.38 -24.77 -4.55
N ALA A 53 -0.48 -25.23 -5.42
CA ALA A 53 0.76 -25.88 -5.00
C ALA A 53 1.72 -24.88 -4.37
N VAL A 54 1.87 -23.71 -4.99
CA VAL A 54 2.71 -22.62 -4.50
C VAL A 54 2.28 -22.18 -3.11
N ALA A 55 0.99 -21.94 -2.88
CA ALA A 55 0.48 -21.55 -1.57
C ALA A 55 0.81 -22.58 -0.47
N ARG A 56 0.66 -23.88 -0.78
CA ARG A 56 1.00 -24.97 0.17
C ARG A 56 2.50 -25.01 0.46
N ASP A 57 3.34 -24.89 -0.58
CA ASP A 57 4.80 -24.96 -0.43
C ASP A 57 5.32 -23.81 0.42
N LEU A 58 4.83 -22.58 0.20
CA LEU A 58 5.19 -21.40 0.98
C LEU A 58 4.81 -21.53 2.45
N VAL A 59 3.63 -22.07 2.75
CA VAL A 59 3.15 -22.25 4.12
C VAL A 59 3.81 -23.46 4.81
N SER A 60 4.37 -24.42 4.07
CA SER A 60 5.04 -25.60 4.63
C SER A 60 6.23 -25.25 5.54
N SER A 61 6.90 -24.14 5.29
CA SER A 61 7.97 -23.60 6.16
C SER A 61 7.46 -23.00 7.48
N ARG A 62 6.15 -22.91 7.67
CA ARG A 62 5.45 -22.34 8.84
C ARG A 62 5.97 -20.96 9.25
N PRO A 63 5.95 -19.94 8.35
CA PRO A 63 6.41 -18.58 8.69
C PRO A 63 5.56 -17.99 9.84
N ASP A 64 6.21 -17.34 10.82
CA ASP A 64 5.51 -16.66 11.91
C ASP A 64 4.66 -15.48 11.42
N VAL A 65 5.15 -14.77 10.38
CA VAL A 65 4.50 -13.60 9.80
C VAL A 65 4.44 -13.72 8.28
N ILE A 66 3.26 -13.45 7.72
CA ILE A 66 3.01 -13.40 6.27
C ILE A 66 2.57 -11.99 5.89
N TYR A 67 3.37 -11.30 5.10
CA TYR A 67 2.97 -10.04 4.46
C TYR A 67 2.36 -10.33 3.10
N HIS A 68 1.04 -10.30 3.01
CA HIS A 68 0.33 -10.51 1.76
C HIS A 68 0.16 -9.18 1.00
N LEU A 69 1.15 -8.87 0.15
CA LEU A 69 1.25 -7.63 -0.62
C LEU A 69 0.99 -7.82 -2.11
N ALA A 70 1.00 -9.07 -2.58
CA ALA A 70 0.80 -9.40 -3.99
C ALA A 70 -0.61 -9.02 -4.43
N ALA A 71 -0.72 -8.26 -5.51
CA ALA A 71 -1.99 -7.90 -6.11
C ALA A 71 -1.83 -7.35 -7.52
N VAL A 72 -2.80 -7.61 -8.36
CA VAL A 72 -3.05 -6.85 -9.59
C VAL A 72 -3.61 -5.49 -9.19
N VAL A 73 -3.05 -4.41 -9.72
CA VAL A 73 -3.42 -3.02 -9.37
C VAL A 73 -4.72 -2.56 -10.03
N SER A 74 -5.28 -1.45 -9.55
CA SER A 74 -6.63 -1.00 -9.89
C SER A 74 -6.92 -0.90 -11.40
N GLY A 75 -6.05 -0.27 -12.18
CA GLY A 75 -6.26 -0.13 -13.62
C GLY A 75 -6.19 -1.46 -14.38
N GLU A 76 -5.30 -2.35 -13.96
CA GLU A 76 -5.17 -3.68 -14.57
C GLU A 76 -6.34 -4.60 -14.17
N ALA A 77 -6.79 -4.56 -12.91
CA ALA A 77 -7.93 -5.35 -12.44
C ALA A 77 -9.26 -4.91 -13.07
N GLU A 78 -9.37 -3.65 -13.49
CA GLU A 78 -10.52 -3.14 -14.24
C GLU A 78 -10.46 -3.55 -15.72
N ALA A 79 -9.26 -3.56 -16.31
CA ALA A 79 -9.05 -3.95 -17.71
C ALA A 79 -9.15 -5.47 -17.92
N ASP A 80 -8.72 -6.27 -16.94
CA ASP A 80 -8.73 -7.74 -16.98
C ASP A 80 -9.40 -8.28 -15.71
N PHE A 81 -10.71 -8.43 -15.79
CA PHE A 81 -11.56 -8.87 -14.68
C PHE A 81 -11.15 -10.26 -14.15
N GLU A 82 -10.95 -11.23 -15.05
CA GLU A 82 -10.61 -12.61 -14.67
C GLU A 82 -9.26 -12.69 -13.97
N LYS A 83 -8.25 -12.00 -14.49
CA LYS A 83 -6.94 -11.90 -13.86
C LYS A 83 -7.02 -11.24 -12.48
N GLY A 84 -7.82 -10.17 -12.37
CA GLY A 84 -8.05 -9.49 -11.11
C GLY A 84 -8.59 -10.44 -10.03
N TYR A 85 -9.66 -11.17 -10.33
CA TYR A 85 -10.26 -12.14 -9.40
C TYR A 85 -9.32 -13.30 -9.10
N ARG A 86 -8.69 -13.89 -10.11
CA ARG A 86 -7.76 -15.01 -9.95
C ARG A 86 -6.60 -14.66 -9.01
N VAL A 87 -5.99 -13.49 -9.19
CA VAL A 87 -4.82 -13.11 -8.38
C VAL A 87 -5.24 -12.54 -7.02
N ASN A 88 -6.16 -11.56 -7.01
CA ASN A 88 -6.48 -10.81 -5.79
C ASN A 88 -7.40 -11.57 -4.83
N VAL A 89 -8.32 -12.39 -5.35
CA VAL A 89 -9.30 -13.14 -4.52
C VAL A 89 -8.87 -14.59 -4.36
N ASP A 90 -8.74 -15.33 -5.48
CA ASP A 90 -8.44 -16.77 -5.41
C ASP A 90 -7.04 -17.01 -4.83
N GLY A 91 -6.02 -16.24 -5.24
CA GLY A 91 -4.67 -16.32 -4.67
C GLY A 91 -4.67 -16.07 -3.16
N SER A 92 -5.41 -15.06 -2.69
CA SER A 92 -5.57 -14.78 -1.26
C SER A 92 -6.25 -15.94 -0.53
N ARG A 93 -7.35 -16.47 -1.09
CA ARG A 93 -8.09 -17.60 -0.52
C ARG A 93 -7.22 -18.87 -0.46
N LEU A 94 -6.46 -19.16 -1.50
CA LEU A 94 -5.54 -20.30 -1.53
C LEU A 94 -4.46 -20.20 -0.45
N LEU A 95 -3.91 -19.01 -0.22
CA LEU A 95 -2.97 -18.79 0.86
C LEU A 95 -3.60 -19.04 2.23
N PHE A 96 -4.80 -18.50 2.49
CA PHE A 96 -5.50 -18.70 3.77
C PHE A 96 -5.94 -20.17 3.96
N ASP A 97 -6.36 -20.85 2.89
CA ASP A 97 -6.66 -22.28 2.92
C ASP A 97 -5.43 -23.14 3.22
N ALA A 98 -4.27 -22.79 2.67
CA ALA A 98 -3.01 -23.47 2.97
C ALA A 98 -2.62 -23.31 4.45
N VAL A 99 -2.76 -22.10 5.02
CA VAL A 99 -2.55 -21.86 6.46
C VAL A 99 -3.52 -22.72 7.30
N ARG A 100 -4.81 -22.70 6.98
CA ARG A 100 -5.82 -23.51 7.68
C ARG A 100 -5.52 -25.01 7.60
N ALA A 101 -5.06 -25.50 6.47
CA ALA A 101 -4.72 -26.91 6.25
C ALA A 101 -3.45 -27.36 6.99
N SER A 102 -2.61 -26.44 7.45
CA SER A 102 -1.38 -26.73 8.21
C SER A 102 -1.62 -27.12 9.68
N GLY A 103 -2.86 -27.13 10.12
CA GLY A 103 -3.26 -27.59 11.44
C GLY A 103 -3.56 -26.48 12.44
N LEU A 104 -4.23 -26.88 13.53
CA LEU A 104 -4.72 -25.94 14.56
C LEU A 104 -3.62 -25.46 15.53
N ASP A 105 -2.40 -25.95 15.39
CA ASP A 105 -1.23 -25.55 16.16
C ASP A 105 -0.39 -24.47 15.46
N TYR A 106 -0.90 -23.95 14.34
CA TYR A 106 -0.22 -22.95 13.53
C TYR A 106 -1.14 -21.77 13.24
N HIS A 107 -0.83 -20.61 13.82
CA HIS A 107 -1.59 -19.36 13.72
C HIS A 107 -0.69 -18.19 13.34
N PRO A 108 -0.22 -18.10 12.09
CA PRO A 108 0.68 -17.02 11.68
C PRO A 108 -0.02 -15.67 11.74
N ARG A 109 0.73 -14.61 12.04
CA ARG A 109 0.28 -13.25 11.77
C ARG A 109 0.22 -13.03 10.27
N VAL A 110 -0.96 -12.65 9.75
CA VAL A 110 -1.14 -12.30 8.34
C VAL A 110 -1.47 -10.82 8.21
N VAL A 111 -0.53 -10.04 7.64
CA VAL A 111 -0.74 -8.62 7.35
C VAL A 111 -1.15 -8.48 5.88
N PHE A 112 -2.39 -8.09 5.65
CA PHE A 112 -2.94 -7.92 4.31
C PHE A 112 -2.97 -6.44 3.91
N SER A 113 -2.35 -6.12 2.78
CA SER A 113 -2.43 -4.79 2.18
C SER A 113 -3.77 -4.58 1.49
N SER A 114 -4.76 -4.06 2.21
CA SER A 114 -6.00 -3.56 1.63
C SER A 114 -5.83 -2.12 1.12
N SER A 115 -6.92 -1.46 0.79
CA SER A 115 -6.91 -0.14 0.14
C SER A 115 -8.14 0.67 0.54
N ILE A 116 -8.03 1.99 0.57
CA ILE A 116 -9.18 2.89 0.64
C ILE A 116 -10.12 2.76 -0.56
N ALA A 117 -9.74 2.04 -1.62
CA ALA A 117 -10.61 1.71 -2.76
C ALA A 117 -11.81 0.79 -2.38
N VAL A 118 -11.83 0.23 -1.17
CA VAL A 118 -13.00 -0.49 -0.63
C VAL A 118 -14.20 0.42 -0.35
N PHE A 119 -13.99 1.72 -0.31
CA PHE A 119 -15.03 2.73 -0.12
C PHE A 119 -15.47 3.31 -1.45
N GLY A 120 -16.77 3.48 -1.61
CA GLY A 120 -17.41 4.10 -2.78
C GLY A 120 -18.52 5.07 -2.39
N PRO A 121 -18.87 5.99 -3.30
CA PRO A 121 -19.91 6.99 -3.06
C PRO A 121 -21.30 6.36 -2.82
N PRO A 122 -22.24 7.09 -2.16
CA PRO A 122 -22.06 8.46 -1.67
C PRO A 122 -21.19 8.53 -0.41
N PHE A 123 -20.31 9.53 -0.33
CA PHE A 123 -19.45 9.71 0.85
C PHE A 123 -20.00 10.76 1.81
N PRO A 124 -19.83 10.59 3.13
CA PRO A 124 -19.90 11.68 4.07
C PRO A 124 -18.73 12.66 3.85
N ASP A 125 -18.77 13.83 4.49
CA ASP A 125 -17.66 14.80 4.44
C ASP A 125 -16.34 14.19 4.93
N VAL A 126 -16.42 13.30 5.93
CA VAL A 126 -15.31 12.54 6.50
C VAL A 126 -15.76 11.09 6.67
N ILE A 127 -14.97 10.15 6.19
CA ILE A 127 -15.19 8.71 6.37
C ILE A 127 -14.55 8.29 7.68
N ASP A 128 -15.36 7.81 8.61
CA ASP A 128 -14.92 7.28 9.91
C ASP A 128 -14.73 5.75 9.89
N ASP A 129 -14.39 5.19 11.04
CA ASP A 129 -14.15 3.75 11.20
C ASP A 129 -15.43 2.90 11.11
N ASP A 130 -16.61 3.47 11.32
CA ASP A 130 -17.91 2.79 11.25
C ASP A 130 -18.50 2.78 9.83
N HIS A 131 -17.92 3.54 8.91
CA HIS A 131 -18.39 3.59 7.53
C HIS A 131 -18.21 2.26 6.80
N GLY A 132 -19.30 1.71 6.27
CA GLY A 132 -19.32 0.44 5.55
C GLY A 132 -18.54 0.48 4.22
N THR A 133 -18.02 -0.65 3.82
CA THR A 133 -17.38 -0.79 2.49
C THR A 133 -18.40 -0.89 1.39
N THR A 134 -18.29 -0.05 0.37
CA THR A 134 -19.20 0.04 -0.80
C THR A 134 -18.38 0.22 -2.09
N PRO A 135 -17.49 -0.71 -2.44
CA PRO A 135 -16.57 -0.53 -3.56
C PRO A 135 -17.31 -0.36 -4.88
N GLN A 136 -16.78 0.50 -5.76
CA GLN A 136 -17.33 0.79 -7.10
C GLN A 136 -16.36 0.39 -8.22
N THR A 137 -15.31 -0.37 -7.90
CA THR A 137 -14.33 -0.89 -8.85
C THR A 137 -14.08 -2.37 -8.59
N SER A 138 -13.65 -3.11 -9.62
CA SER A 138 -13.27 -4.52 -9.49
C SER A 138 -12.17 -4.69 -8.43
N TYR A 139 -11.15 -3.85 -8.47
CA TYR A 139 -10.06 -3.86 -7.47
C TYR A 139 -10.56 -3.63 -6.04
N GLY A 140 -11.40 -2.61 -5.83
CA GLY A 140 -11.97 -2.31 -4.51
C GLY A 140 -12.83 -3.46 -4.00
N THR A 141 -13.64 -4.07 -4.87
CA THR A 141 -14.45 -5.25 -4.57
C THR A 141 -13.58 -6.44 -4.17
N GLN A 142 -12.54 -6.73 -4.93
CA GLN A 142 -11.59 -7.82 -4.64
C GLN A 142 -10.91 -7.64 -3.29
N LYS A 143 -10.49 -6.41 -2.96
CA LYS A 143 -9.91 -6.09 -1.65
C LYS A 143 -10.92 -6.26 -0.51
N ALA A 144 -12.16 -5.80 -0.68
CA ALA A 144 -13.22 -5.96 0.32
C ALA A 144 -13.60 -7.44 0.56
N ILE A 145 -13.68 -8.25 -0.50
CA ILE A 145 -13.87 -9.71 -0.38
C ILE A 145 -12.74 -10.34 0.42
N THR A 146 -11.50 -9.97 0.16
CA THR A 146 -10.33 -10.50 0.88
C THR A 146 -10.30 -10.05 2.34
N GLU A 147 -10.73 -8.83 2.66
CA GLU A 147 -10.93 -8.38 4.06
C GLU A 147 -11.92 -9.27 4.81
N LEU A 148 -13.06 -9.61 4.18
CA LEU A 148 -14.07 -10.48 4.77
C LEU A 148 -13.55 -11.90 4.97
N LEU A 149 -12.82 -12.45 3.99
CA LEU A 149 -12.17 -13.76 4.13
C LEU A 149 -11.16 -13.74 5.29
N LEU A 150 -10.25 -12.77 5.33
CA LEU A 150 -9.27 -12.63 6.41
C LEU A 150 -9.93 -12.57 7.79
N SER A 151 -11.01 -11.78 7.90
CA SER A 151 -11.77 -11.61 9.14
C SER A 151 -12.43 -12.91 9.57
N ASP A 152 -13.03 -13.68 8.65
CA ASP A 152 -13.66 -14.96 8.99
C ASP A 152 -12.63 -16.03 9.39
N TYR A 153 -11.52 -16.16 8.65
CA TYR A 153 -10.44 -17.09 8.99
C TYR A 153 -9.81 -16.75 10.35
N SER A 154 -9.67 -15.46 10.67
CA SER A 154 -9.17 -15.01 11.98
C SER A 154 -10.17 -15.33 13.09
N ARG A 155 -11.46 -15.02 12.89
CA ARG A 155 -12.52 -15.34 13.85
C ARG A 155 -12.63 -16.85 14.14
N ARG A 156 -12.31 -17.66 13.14
CA ARG A 156 -12.29 -19.13 13.27
C ARG A 156 -10.99 -19.65 13.91
N GLY A 157 -10.02 -18.79 14.18
CA GLY A 157 -8.74 -19.17 14.79
C GLY A 157 -7.80 -19.91 13.83
N PHE A 158 -7.92 -19.73 12.52
CA PHE A 158 -7.03 -20.38 11.55
C PHE A 158 -5.75 -19.56 11.32
N LEU A 159 -5.84 -18.25 11.48
CA LEU A 159 -4.73 -17.31 11.39
C LEU A 159 -5.00 -16.07 12.24
N ASP A 160 -3.99 -15.25 12.47
CA ASP A 160 -4.11 -13.96 13.14
C ASP A 160 -3.98 -12.83 12.13
N GLY A 161 -5.10 -12.49 11.47
CA GLY A 161 -5.13 -11.55 10.36
C GLY A 161 -5.30 -10.10 10.80
N VAL A 162 -4.65 -9.20 10.08
CA VAL A 162 -4.92 -7.76 10.10
C VAL A 162 -4.85 -7.20 8.68
N ALA A 163 -5.90 -6.53 8.25
CA ALA A 163 -5.95 -5.83 6.98
C ALA A 163 -5.75 -4.33 7.22
N ILE A 164 -4.83 -3.72 6.50
CA ILE A 164 -4.59 -2.29 6.53
C ILE A 164 -5.05 -1.65 5.22
N ARG A 165 -6.06 -0.77 5.28
CA ARG A 165 -6.56 0.00 4.15
C ARG A 165 -5.62 1.16 3.88
N LEU A 166 -4.68 0.95 2.98
CA LEU A 166 -3.64 1.92 2.67
C LEU A 166 -4.22 3.15 1.96
N PRO A 167 -3.77 4.37 2.32
CA PRO A 167 -3.93 5.57 1.51
C PRO A 167 -3.33 5.41 0.10
N THR A 168 -3.57 6.37 -0.77
CA THR A 168 -2.79 6.47 -2.00
C THR A 168 -1.34 6.78 -1.63
N ILE A 169 -0.45 5.84 -1.93
CA ILE A 169 0.96 5.98 -1.64
C ILE A 169 1.61 6.95 -2.62
N CYS A 170 2.16 8.02 -2.09
CA CYS A 170 2.77 9.16 -2.78
C CYS A 170 3.99 9.65 -1.98
N VAL A 171 5.15 9.90 -2.55
CA VAL A 171 5.52 9.84 -3.95
C VAL A 171 6.10 8.45 -4.25
N ARG A 172 5.51 7.74 -5.21
CA ARG A 172 6.03 6.42 -5.62
C ARG A 172 7.28 6.60 -6.48
N PRO A 173 8.39 5.91 -6.16
CA PRO A 173 9.59 5.91 -7.01
C PRO A 173 9.39 5.07 -8.27
N GLY A 174 10.31 5.22 -9.21
CA GLY A 174 10.36 4.45 -10.45
C GLY A 174 9.41 4.97 -11.54
N LYS A 175 9.28 4.18 -12.61
CA LYS A 175 8.46 4.57 -13.77
C LYS A 175 6.96 4.52 -13.47
N PRO A 176 6.14 5.35 -14.15
CA PRO A 176 4.69 5.26 -14.07
C PRO A 176 4.18 3.85 -14.36
N ASN A 177 3.13 3.42 -13.65
CA ASN A 177 2.44 2.16 -13.88
C ASN A 177 0.98 2.42 -14.28
N LEU A 178 0.22 1.36 -14.55
CA LEU A 178 -1.20 1.42 -14.97
C LEU A 178 -2.18 1.84 -13.86
N ALA A 179 -1.70 2.22 -12.67
CA ALA A 179 -2.59 2.72 -11.63
C ALA A 179 -3.09 4.12 -11.98
N ALA A 180 -4.41 4.32 -12.01
CA ALA A 180 -5.02 5.61 -12.30
C ALA A 180 -4.56 6.73 -11.34
N SER A 181 -4.16 6.38 -10.09
CA SER A 181 -3.57 7.31 -9.12
C SER A 181 -2.09 7.66 -9.38
N GLY A 182 -1.51 7.17 -10.48
CA GLY A 182 -0.09 7.38 -10.81
C GLY A 182 0.29 8.85 -10.95
N PHE A 183 -0.60 9.67 -11.50
CA PHE A 183 -0.38 11.10 -11.73
C PHE A 183 -0.11 11.90 -10.44
N PHE A 184 -0.70 11.52 -9.28
CA PHE A 184 -0.39 12.18 -8.00
C PHE A 184 1.09 12.10 -7.62
N SER A 185 1.72 10.96 -7.94
CA SER A 185 3.18 10.84 -7.77
C SER A 185 3.93 11.53 -8.90
N GLY A 186 3.43 11.43 -10.13
CA GLY A 186 4.05 12.00 -11.33
C GLY A 186 4.26 13.51 -11.22
N ILE A 187 3.24 14.27 -10.81
CA ILE A 187 3.33 15.73 -10.68
C ILE A 187 4.33 16.23 -9.62
N ILE A 188 4.86 15.33 -8.82
CA ILE A 188 5.92 15.63 -7.81
C ILE A 188 7.24 15.02 -8.26
N ARG A 189 7.23 13.72 -8.61
CA ARG A 189 8.43 12.95 -8.94
C ARG A 189 9.16 13.47 -10.17
N GLU A 190 8.45 13.62 -11.30
CA GLU A 190 9.06 14.06 -12.56
C GLU A 190 9.70 15.45 -12.43
N PRO A 191 9.01 16.49 -11.89
CA PRO A 191 9.64 17.80 -11.69
C PRO A 191 10.87 17.78 -10.80
N LEU A 192 10.86 16.98 -9.72
CA LEU A 192 12.02 16.82 -8.83
C LEU A 192 13.21 16.14 -9.51
N ASN A 193 12.94 15.32 -10.54
CA ASN A 193 13.96 14.70 -11.38
C ASN A 193 14.32 15.52 -12.63
N GLY A 194 13.81 16.76 -12.76
CA GLY A 194 14.09 17.64 -13.89
C GLY A 194 13.26 17.36 -15.15
N GLU A 195 12.23 16.52 -15.05
CA GLU A 195 11.34 16.13 -16.15
C GLU A 195 10.01 16.91 -16.10
N ASP A 196 9.32 17.00 -17.24
CA ASP A 196 7.97 17.56 -17.31
C ASP A 196 6.95 16.52 -16.82
N ALA A 197 5.93 17.00 -16.12
CA ALA A 197 4.81 16.18 -15.63
C ALA A 197 3.48 16.66 -16.22
N LEU A 198 2.59 15.73 -16.53
CA LEU A 198 1.23 16.05 -16.98
C LEU A 198 0.28 16.06 -15.79
N LEU A 199 -0.54 17.12 -15.71
CA LEU A 199 -1.63 17.24 -14.74
C LEU A 199 -2.97 17.01 -15.45
N PRO A 200 -3.56 15.80 -15.33
CA PRO A 200 -4.75 15.43 -16.08
C PRO A 200 -6.07 15.81 -15.39
N VAL A 201 -6.02 16.29 -14.14
CA VAL A 201 -7.22 16.58 -13.34
C VAL A 201 -7.21 18.01 -12.80
N PRO A 202 -8.37 18.58 -12.42
CA PRO A 202 -8.43 19.89 -11.77
C PRO A 202 -7.63 19.94 -10.46
N GLU A 203 -7.03 21.09 -10.15
CA GLU A 203 -6.31 21.31 -8.89
C GLU A 203 -7.19 21.22 -7.64
N THR A 204 -8.50 21.31 -7.81
CA THR A 204 -9.48 21.15 -6.71
C THR A 204 -9.70 19.70 -6.28
N VAL A 205 -9.22 18.74 -7.06
CA VAL A 205 -9.32 17.31 -6.71
C VAL A 205 -8.57 17.07 -5.40
N ARG A 206 -9.28 16.53 -4.42
CA ARG A 206 -8.77 16.20 -3.08
C ARG A 206 -8.71 14.69 -2.89
N HIS A 207 -7.65 14.22 -2.25
CA HIS A 207 -7.50 12.79 -1.97
C HIS A 207 -6.73 12.54 -0.68
N TRP A 208 -6.57 11.26 -0.29
CA TRP A 208 -5.94 10.79 0.94
C TRP A 208 -4.59 10.14 0.66
N PHE A 209 -3.51 10.62 1.28
CA PHE A 209 -2.14 10.24 0.95
C PHE A 209 -1.33 9.80 2.15
N ALA A 210 -0.35 8.92 1.91
CA ALA A 210 0.76 8.64 2.81
C ALA A 210 2.02 8.34 1.99
N SER A 211 3.21 8.52 2.60
CA SER A 211 4.46 8.20 1.94
C SER A 211 4.70 6.68 1.88
N PRO A 212 5.61 6.21 1.00
CA PRO A 212 6.09 4.83 1.05
C PRO A 212 6.72 4.46 2.39
N ARG A 213 7.38 5.41 3.09
CA ARG A 213 7.98 5.22 4.41
C ARG A 213 6.89 4.95 5.45
N ALA A 214 5.85 5.79 5.51
CA ALA A 214 4.71 5.55 6.40
C ALA A 214 4.03 4.21 6.11
N ALA A 215 3.85 3.86 4.83
CA ALA A 215 3.26 2.57 4.47
C ALA A 215 4.08 1.36 4.97
N VAL A 216 5.41 1.44 4.95
CA VAL A 216 6.28 0.41 5.52
C VAL A 216 6.15 0.36 7.04
N GLU A 217 6.10 1.52 7.72
CA GLU A 217 5.86 1.57 9.16
C GLU A 217 4.50 0.97 9.53
N PHE A 218 3.45 1.21 8.73
CA PHE A 218 2.15 0.57 8.94
C PHE A 218 2.25 -0.96 8.85
N LEU A 219 2.97 -1.49 7.86
CA LEU A 219 3.18 -2.93 7.70
C LEU A 219 3.92 -3.53 8.89
N VAL A 220 5.03 -2.92 9.29
CA VAL A 220 5.85 -3.37 10.44
C VAL A 220 5.01 -3.33 11.73
N HIS A 221 4.32 -2.22 11.98
CA HIS A 221 3.50 -2.05 13.17
C HIS A 221 2.32 -3.03 13.20
N ALA A 222 1.63 -3.24 12.09
CA ALA A 222 0.54 -4.22 11.99
C ALA A 222 0.99 -5.66 12.32
N ALA A 223 2.22 -6.00 11.98
CA ALA A 223 2.78 -7.32 12.29
C ALA A 223 3.08 -7.52 13.79
N THR A 224 3.26 -6.43 14.53
CA THR A 224 3.67 -6.45 15.95
C THR A 224 2.55 -6.11 16.92
N LEU A 225 1.34 -5.78 16.42
CA LEU A 225 0.18 -5.53 17.27
C LEU A 225 -0.23 -6.78 18.04
N GLU A 226 -0.60 -6.60 19.32
CA GLU A 226 -1.22 -7.66 20.08
C GLU A 226 -2.58 -8.03 19.46
N SER A 227 -2.87 -9.32 19.34
CA SER A 227 -4.09 -9.82 18.69
C SER A 227 -5.36 -9.32 19.38
N ASP A 228 -5.34 -9.25 20.71
CA ASP A 228 -6.47 -8.79 21.52
C ASP A 228 -6.79 -7.30 21.30
N ALA A 229 -5.79 -6.48 20.95
CA ALA A 229 -6.00 -5.07 20.63
C ALA A 229 -6.82 -4.86 19.35
N LEU A 230 -6.83 -5.83 18.45
CA LEU A 230 -7.62 -5.78 17.22
C LEU A 230 -9.11 -6.12 17.47
N GLU A 231 -9.43 -6.74 18.59
CA GLU A 231 -10.79 -7.17 18.94
C GLU A 231 -11.50 -7.93 17.79
N ARG A 232 -12.72 -7.50 17.45
CA ARG A 232 -13.50 -8.10 16.35
C ARG A 232 -13.24 -7.46 15.00
N CYS A 233 -12.70 -6.25 14.96
CA CYS A 233 -12.45 -5.54 13.70
C CYS A 233 -10.99 -5.66 13.28
N ARG A 234 -10.75 -6.46 12.29
CA ARG A 234 -9.44 -6.79 11.75
C ARG A 234 -9.03 -5.92 10.55
N CYS A 235 -9.91 -4.99 10.14
CA CYS A 235 -9.69 -4.12 8.99
C CYS A 235 -9.58 -2.67 9.48
N LEU A 236 -8.41 -2.07 9.31
CA LEU A 236 -8.08 -0.75 9.82
C LEU A 236 -7.83 0.22 8.67
N THR A 237 -8.48 1.38 8.71
CA THR A 237 -8.17 2.48 7.78
C THR A 237 -6.92 3.21 8.26
N MET A 238 -5.89 3.29 7.42
CA MET A 238 -4.63 3.91 7.84
C MET A 238 -4.69 5.43 7.84
N PRO A 239 -3.99 6.09 8.80
CA PRO A 239 -3.86 7.53 8.81
C PRO A 239 -3.14 8.04 7.55
N GLY A 240 -3.33 9.31 7.24
CA GLY A 240 -2.77 9.95 6.06
C GLY A 240 -3.05 11.45 6.03
N VAL A 241 -2.74 12.06 4.91
CA VAL A 241 -2.91 13.49 4.65
C VAL A 241 -4.00 13.70 3.61
N SER A 242 -5.05 14.48 3.97
CA SER A 242 -6.06 14.93 3.00
C SER A 242 -5.57 16.20 2.31
N GLU A 243 -5.20 16.12 1.03
CA GLU A 243 -4.68 17.28 0.31
C GLU A 243 -5.30 17.41 -1.09
N THR A 244 -5.38 18.63 -1.60
CA THR A 244 -5.76 18.91 -2.98
C THR A 244 -4.55 18.81 -3.92
N VAL A 245 -4.79 18.58 -5.19
CA VAL A 245 -3.73 18.64 -6.20
C VAL A 245 -3.05 20.02 -6.21
N GLY A 246 -3.83 21.10 -6.09
CA GLY A 246 -3.27 22.46 -5.95
C GLY A 246 -2.39 22.61 -4.71
N GLY A 247 -2.80 22.01 -3.58
CA GLY A 247 -2.00 21.98 -2.35
C GLY A 247 -0.70 21.20 -2.51
N GLN A 248 -0.73 20.05 -3.23
CA GLN A 248 0.48 19.29 -3.58
C GLN A 248 1.46 20.15 -4.40
N ILE A 249 0.96 20.86 -5.42
CA ILE A 249 1.76 21.76 -6.27
C ILE A 249 2.32 22.91 -5.45
N ALA A 250 1.52 23.49 -4.56
CA ALA A 250 1.99 24.54 -3.67
C ALA A 250 3.08 24.04 -2.70
N ALA A 251 2.94 22.83 -2.16
CA ALA A 251 3.96 22.19 -1.33
C ALA A 251 5.26 21.95 -2.11
N LEU A 252 5.16 21.44 -3.35
CA LEU A 252 6.33 21.27 -4.22
C LEU A 252 7.04 22.62 -4.48
N ARG A 253 6.26 23.66 -4.75
CA ARG A 253 6.78 25.02 -4.97
C ARG A 253 7.53 25.56 -3.75
N ARG A 254 7.02 25.34 -2.55
CA ARG A 254 7.70 25.77 -1.30
C ARG A 254 9.00 25.03 -1.06
N ILE A 255 9.06 23.73 -1.39
CA ILE A 255 10.24 22.91 -1.15
C ILE A 255 11.30 23.04 -2.24
N ALA A 256 10.88 23.02 -3.51
CA ALA A 256 11.78 22.89 -4.66
C ALA A 256 11.87 24.16 -5.51
N GLY A 257 11.07 25.18 -5.22
CA GLY A 257 11.05 26.45 -5.93
C GLY A 257 10.11 26.48 -7.14
N GLU A 258 9.94 27.68 -7.69
CA GLU A 258 9.01 27.95 -8.80
C GLU A 258 9.42 27.25 -10.09
N GLU A 259 10.73 27.16 -10.40
CA GLU A 259 11.21 26.55 -11.64
C GLU A 259 10.85 25.06 -11.72
N VAL A 260 10.96 24.34 -10.61
CA VAL A 260 10.57 22.94 -10.54
C VAL A 260 9.06 22.80 -10.73
N ALA A 261 8.26 23.64 -10.06
CA ALA A 261 6.80 23.57 -10.17
C ALA A 261 6.29 23.93 -11.58
N ARG A 262 7.01 24.77 -12.36
CA ARG A 262 6.64 25.11 -13.76
C ARG A 262 6.74 23.93 -14.73
N ARG A 263 7.40 22.85 -14.37
CA ARG A 263 7.45 21.61 -15.19
C ARG A 263 6.13 20.87 -15.21
N ILE A 264 5.17 21.25 -14.35
CA ILE A 264 3.83 20.67 -14.35
C ILE A 264 2.99 21.34 -15.44
N ARG A 265 2.61 20.57 -16.46
CA ARG A 265 1.79 21.03 -17.58
C ARG A 265 0.36 20.50 -17.43
N ARG A 266 -0.63 21.38 -17.59
CA ARG A 266 -2.04 20.99 -17.55
C ARG A 266 -2.43 20.36 -18.88
N GLU A 267 -2.85 19.11 -18.83
CA GLU A 267 -3.39 18.35 -19.95
C GLU A 267 -4.62 17.57 -19.47
N PRO A 268 -5.82 18.19 -19.48
CA PRO A 268 -7.02 17.61 -18.91
C PRO A 268 -7.44 16.31 -19.58
N ASP A 269 -7.71 15.27 -18.76
CA ASP A 269 -8.35 14.02 -19.14
C ASP A 269 -9.70 13.91 -18.43
N GLU A 270 -10.79 14.10 -19.16
CA GLU A 270 -12.15 14.07 -18.60
C GLU A 270 -12.53 12.71 -18.04
N THR A 271 -12.01 11.62 -18.60
CA THR A 271 -12.31 10.26 -18.14
C THR A 271 -11.65 10.01 -16.80
N LEU A 272 -10.37 10.36 -16.66
CA LEU A 272 -9.65 10.27 -15.41
C LEU A 272 -10.23 11.22 -14.34
N ALA A 273 -10.58 12.44 -14.73
CA ALA A 273 -11.18 13.42 -13.81
C ALA A 273 -12.52 12.90 -13.22
N ARG A 274 -13.39 12.31 -14.05
CA ARG A 274 -14.64 11.68 -13.58
C ARG A 274 -14.39 10.48 -12.66
N MET A 275 -13.41 9.64 -12.99
CA MET A 275 -13.04 8.50 -12.15
C MET A 275 -12.56 8.98 -10.77
N VAL A 276 -11.64 9.94 -10.72
CA VAL A 276 -11.05 10.45 -9.47
C VAL A 276 -12.07 11.23 -8.63
N ALA A 277 -13.05 11.86 -9.26
CA ALA A 277 -14.15 12.55 -8.54
C ALA A 277 -14.98 11.60 -7.64
N SER A 278 -14.99 10.30 -7.98
CA SER A 278 -15.67 9.25 -7.19
C SER A 278 -14.79 8.63 -6.10
N TRP A 279 -13.57 9.12 -5.87
CA TRP A 279 -12.68 8.58 -4.86
C TRP A 279 -12.84 9.25 -3.50
N PRO A 280 -12.55 8.54 -2.40
CA PRO A 280 -12.64 9.10 -1.05
C PRO A 280 -11.61 10.20 -0.85
N ARG A 281 -12.02 11.25 -0.09
CA ARG A 281 -11.26 12.50 0.02
C ARG A 281 -10.65 12.72 1.39
N ARG A 282 -11.29 12.23 2.45
CA ARG A 282 -10.90 12.49 3.83
C ARG A 282 -11.39 11.37 4.75
N PHE A 283 -10.52 11.00 5.69
CA PHE A 283 -10.82 9.97 6.69
C PHE A 283 -10.58 10.50 8.11
N ASP A 284 -11.27 9.87 9.05
CA ASP A 284 -11.03 9.99 10.49
C ASP A 284 -10.73 8.60 11.06
N PRO A 285 -9.48 8.10 10.94
CA PRO A 285 -9.09 6.74 11.29
C PRO A 285 -8.72 6.64 12.78
N GLN A 286 -9.67 6.97 13.68
CA GLN A 286 -9.41 7.08 15.13
C GLN A 286 -8.87 5.77 15.70
N ARG A 287 -9.43 4.64 15.29
CA ARG A 287 -8.99 3.34 15.76
C ARG A 287 -7.53 3.03 15.39
N ALA A 288 -7.12 3.32 14.17
CA ALA A 288 -5.72 3.13 13.79
C ALA A 288 -4.79 4.07 14.60
N LEU A 289 -5.23 5.31 14.84
CA LEU A 289 -4.49 6.27 15.66
C LEU A 289 -4.36 5.81 17.12
N GLU A 290 -5.41 5.28 17.72
CA GLU A 290 -5.41 4.71 19.08
C GLU A 290 -4.50 3.50 19.18
N LEU A 291 -4.48 2.66 18.14
CA LEU A 291 -3.56 1.52 18.03
C LEU A 291 -2.10 1.91 17.74
N GLY A 292 -1.79 3.21 17.62
CA GLY A 292 -0.43 3.69 17.49
C GLY A 292 0.05 3.92 16.05
N PHE A 293 -0.77 3.73 15.02
CA PHE A 293 -0.39 4.07 13.64
C PHE A 293 -0.22 5.58 13.48
N ARG A 294 0.78 6.00 12.72
CA ARG A 294 1.08 7.41 12.46
C ARG A 294 1.48 7.61 11.01
N ALA A 295 1.03 8.72 10.41
CA ALA A 295 1.44 9.17 9.08
C ALA A 295 2.06 10.56 9.17
N GLU A 296 2.45 11.12 8.04
CA GLU A 296 2.92 12.49 7.93
C GLU A 296 1.83 13.50 8.35
N ALA A 297 2.23 14.62 8.90
CA ALA A 297 1.31 15.68 9.31
C ALA A 297 0.80 16.52 8.14
N ASP A 298 1.58 16.63 7.07
CA ASP A 298 1.28 17.41 5.87
C ASP A 298 1.94 16.83 4.61
N PHE A 299 1.56 17.37 3.45
CA PHE A 299 2.10 16.89 2.18
C PHE A 299 3.55 17.31 1.92
N GLU A 300 4.06 18.34 2.58
CA GLU A 300 5.47 18.70 2.50
C GLU A 300 6.36 17.61 3.08
N GLN A 301 5.96 17.00 4.20
CA GLN A 301 6.69 15.88 4.78
C GLN A 301 6.73 14.69 3.82
N ILE A 302 5.63 14.40 3.10
CA ILE A 302 5.62 13.35 2.06
C ILE A 302 6.64 13.64 0.95
N ILE A 303 6.74 14.90 0.50
CA ILE A 303 7.74 15.30 -0.50
C ILE A 303 9.17 15.16 0.06
N ARG A 304 9.41 15.59 1.30
CA ARG A 304 10.72 15.48 1.96
C ARG A 304 11.16 14.03 2.09
N VAL A 305 10.24 13.13 2.45
CA VAL A 305 10.50 11.69 2.49
C VAL A 305 10.99 11.18 1.13
N TYR A 306 10.35 11.61 0.04
CA TYR A 306 10.79 11.22 -1.30
C TYR A 306 12.20 11.75 -1.62
N ILE A 307 12.49 13.00 -1.29
CA ILE A 307 13.82 13.59 -1.52
C ILE A 307 14.89 12.85 -0.71
N GLU A 308 14.62 12.53 0.54
CA GLU A 308 15.54 11.80 1.40
C GLU A 308 15.78 10.36 0.92
N ASP A 309 14.71 9.63 0.63
CA ASP A 309 14.77 8.19 0.35
C ASP A 309 15.20 7.87 -1.09
N GLU A 310 14.89 8.75 -2.05
CA GLU A 310 15.07 8.45 -3.48
C GLU A 310 16.08 9.38 -4.18
N LEU A 311 16.29 10.60 -3.66
CA LEU A 311 17.18 11.59 -4.25
C LEU A 311 18.43 11.85 -3.40
N GLY A 312 18.69 11.05 -2.36
CA GLY A 312 19.87 11.18 -1.49
C GLY A 312 19.88 12.48 -0.69
N GLY A 313 18.72 13.06 -0.40
CA GLY A 313 18.57 14.28 0.42
C GLY A 313 18.79 15.60 -0.32
N SER A 314 19.08 15.56 -1.63
CA SER A 314 19.27 16.78 -2.43
C SER A 314 18.37 16.77 -3.69
N ILE A 315 17.78 17.92 -3.99
CA ILE A 315 17.10 18.15 -5.27
C ILE A 315 18.20 18.37 -6.30
N GLY A 316 18.22 17.57 -7.38
CA GLY A 316 19.18 17.76 -8.45
C GLY A 316 19.09 19.20 -8.97
N SER A 317 20.17 19.96 -8.86
CA SER A 317 20.30 21.23 -9.56
C SER A 317 20.24 20.91 -11.04
N GLY A 318 19.11 21.22 -11.68
CA GLY A 318 18.95 21.08 -13.12
C GLY A 318 20.15 21.72 -13.79
N GLY A 319 20.91 20.93 -14.52
CA GLY A 319 22.08 21.42 -15.25
C GLY A 319 21.63 22.60 -16.13
N SER A 320 22.29 23.69 -15.93
CA SER A 320 22.24 24.89 -16.77
C SER A 320 22.70 24.61 -18.19
#